data_6a4de9c69f1ba457689e1c35fa77d8b1
#
_entry.id   6a4de9c69f1ba457689e1c35fa77d8b1
#
_cell.length_a   1.000
_cell.length_b   1.000
_cell.length_c   1.000
_cell.angle_alpha   90.00
_cell.angle_beta   90.00
_cell.angle_gamma   90.00
#
_symmetry.space_group_name_H-M   'P 1'
#
loop_
_entity.id
_entity.type
_entity.pdbx_description
1 polymer ?
#
loop_
_entity_poly.entity_id
_entity_poly.type
_entity_poly.pdbx_seq_one_letter_code
_entity_poly.pdbx_strand_id
1 'polypeptide(L)'
;MEDKFEKKSPLFSILFVCLGNICRSPAAEGIMKQQLELNGLADKVFVDSAGIGNWHVGDLPDARMRMHGSRRGYDFCSRARQIRRSDFDRFDLIIVMDSDNYEDVCSLARNEDEMAKVRLMTEYLSRYKGRRSVPDPYYGGDAGFELVLDLLEDGITELIRLLNIDKKWA
;
A
#
# COMPACT_ATOMS: atom_id res chain seq x y z
N MET A 1 16.70 36.82 -3.99
CA MET A 1 16.12 36.10 -2.86
C MET A 1 15.39 34.90 -3.40
N GLU A 2 16.04 33.78 -3.39
CA GLU A 2 15.38 32.53 -3.80
C GLU A 2 14.66 31.98 -2.58
N ASP A 3 13.33 32.03 -2.62
CA ASP A 3 12.48 31.28 -1.67
C ASP A 3 12.75 29.79 -1.93
N LYS A 4 13.64 29.22 -1.15
CA LYS A 4 13.75 27.78 -1.00
C LYS A 4 12.49 27.32 -0.29
N PHE A 5 11.50 26.89 -1.06
CA PHE A 5 10.47 26.00 -0.54
C PHE A 5 11.19 24.73 -0.09
N GLU A 6 11.60 24.69 1.17
CA GLU A 6 11.99 23.44 1.81
C GLU A 6 10.74 22.54 1.74
N LYS A 7 10.80 21.55 0.85
CA LYS A 7 9.84 20.46 0.84
C LYS A 7 9.96 19.79 2.20
N LYS A 8 9.07 20.13 3.13
CA LYS A 8 9.03 19.44 4.43
C LYS A 8 8.97 17.95 4.17
N SER A 9 9.92 17.20 4.72
CA SER A 9 9.87 15.73 4.69
C SER A 9 8.53 15.25 5.22
N PRO A 10 7.91 14.22 4.61
CA PRO A 10 6.66 13.65 5.13
C PRO A 10 6.85 13.19 6.56
N LEU A 11 5.80 13.36 7.38
CA LEU A 11 5.84 13.06 8.81
C LEU A 11 5.62 11.57 9.10
N PHE A 12 5.05 10.85 8.16
CA PHE A 12 4.77 9.42 8.25
C PHE A 12 4.88 8.77 6.87
N SER A 13 5.35 7.53 6.79
CA SER A 13 5.53 6.83 5.51
C SER A 13 5.04 5.39 5.56
N ILE A 14 4.32 5.00 4.51
CA ILE A 14 3.68 3.69 4.38
C ILE A 14 4.11 3.03 3.06
N LEU A 15 4.53 1.77 3.15
CA LEU A 15 4.82 0.91 2.01
C LEU A 15 3.81 -0.22 1.93
N PHE A 16 3.13 -0.35 0.80
CA PHE A 16 2.29 -1.51 0.51
C PHE A 16 3.09 -2.55 -0.28
N VAL A 17 2.97 -3.81 0.11
CA VAL A 17 3.73 -4.92 -0.51
C VAL A 17 2.80 -6.05 -0.90
N CYS A 18 2.97 -6.56 -2.10
CA CYS A 18 2.38 -7.83 -2.56
C CYS A 18 3.43 -8.66 -3.29
N LEU A 19 3.04 -9.73 -3.96
CA LEU A 19 4.00 -10.63 -4.58
C LEU A 19 4.78 -9.97 -5.72
N GLY A 20 4.08 -9.42 -6.72
CA GLY A 20 4.69 -8.91 -7.95
C GLY A 20 4.66 -7.39 -8.14
N ASN A 21 4.00 -6.67 -7.27
CA ASN A 21 3.80 -5.21 -7.36
C ASN A 21 3.10 -4.75 -8.66
N ILE A 22 2.14 -5.54 -9.13
CA ILE A 22 1.34 -5.17 -10.33
C ILE A 22 -0.17 -5.18 -10.10
N CYS A 23 -0.69 -5.76 -9.03
CA CYS A 23 -2.13 -5.80 -8.75
C CYS A 23 -2.48 -5.16 -7.41
N ARG A 24 -2.30 -5.89 -6.31
CA ARG A 24 -2.77 -5.48 -4.98
C ARG A 24 -2.06 -4.26 -4.42
N SER A 25 -0.74 -4.27 -4.38
CA SER A 25 0.02 -3.17 -3.76
C SER A 25 -0.02 -1.86 -4.55
N PRO A 26 0.04 -1.85 -5.89
CA PRO A 26 -0.10 -0.59 -6.62
C PRO A 26 -1.52 -0.02 -6.54
N ALA A 27 -2.54 -0.88 -6.46
CA ALA A 27 -3.91 -0.44 -6.21
C ALA A 27 -4.05 0.19 -4.83
N ALA A 28 -3.49 -0.44 -3.79
CA ALA A 28 -3.48 0.14 -2.44
C ALA A 28 -2.77 1.50 -2.42
N GLU A 29 -1.63 1.62 -3.07
CA GLU A 29 -0.90 2.88 -3.20
C GLU A 29 -1.78 3.97 -3.84
N GLY A 30 -2.41 3.67 -4.96
CA GLY A 30 -3.25 4.62 -5.69
C GLY A 30 -4.49 5.05 -4.91
N ILE A 31 -5.17 4.11 -4.26
CA ILE A 31 -6.34 4.40 -3.42
C ILE A 31 -5.93 5.26 -2.22
N MET A 32 -4.83 4.89 -1.54
CA MET A 32 -4.34 5.63 -0.39
C MET A 32 -3.97 7.07 -0.75
N LYS A 33 -3.25 7.27 -1.84
CA LYS A 33 -2.88 8.62 -2.31
C LYS A 33 -4.10 9.50 -2.58
N GLN A 34 -5.13 8.96 -3.23
CA GLN A 34 -6.35 9.70 -3.48
C GLN A 34 -7.09 10.05 -2.20
N GLN A 35 -7.21 9.12 -1.28
CA GLN A 35 -7.87 9.34 0.01
C GLN A 35 -7.11 10.35 0.88
N LEU A 36 -5.78 10.33 0.84
CA LEU A 36 -4.96 11.32 1.52
C LEU A 36 -5.20 12.73 0.97
N GLU A 37 -5.29 12.89 -0.34
CA GLU A 37 -5.62 14.18 -0.96
C GLU A 37 -6.99 14.68 -0.54
N LEU A 38 -8.00 13.81 -0.59
CA LEU A 38 -9.38 14.15 -0.20
C LEU A 38 -9.51 14.53 1.29
N ASN A 39 -8.60 14.04 2.13
CA ASN A 39 -8.59 14.33 3.57
C ASN A 39 -7.58 15.43 3.97
N GLY A 40 -6.91 16.06 3.00
CA GLY A 40 -5.94 17.12 3.26
C GLY A 40 -4.64 16.63 3.92
N LEU A 41 -4.27 15.36 3.73
CA LEU A 41 -3.13 14.70 4.36
C LEU A 41 -1.99 14.34 3.39
N ALA A 42 -2.10 14.72 2.13
CA ALA A 42 -1.14 14.33 1.08
C ALA A 42 0.30 14.80 1.35
N ASP A 43 0.47 15.90 2.05
CA ASP A 43 1.77 16.46 2.44
C ASP A 43 2.34 15.85 3.74
N LYS A 44 1.54 15.07 4.47
CA LYS A 44 1.90 14.50 5.77
C LYS A 44 2.26 13.03 5.71
N VAL A 45 1.74 12.31 4.73
CA VAL A 45 1.93 10.86 4.58
C VAL A 45 2.51 10.54 3.21
N PHE A 46 3.68 9.95 3.19
CA PHE A 46 4.30 9.42 1.97
C PHE A 46 3.87 7.97 1.77
N VAL A 47 3.49 7.62 0.55
CA VAL A 47 3.02 6.28 0.20
C VAL A 47 3.76 5.76 -1.02
N ASP A 48 4.20 4.51 -0.94
CA ASP A 48 4.82 3.80 -2.05
C ASP A 48 4.37 2.33 -2.04
N SER A 49 4.75 1.57 -3.03
CA SER A 49 4.51 0.13 -3.11
C SER A 49 5.71 -0.62 -3.67
N ALA A 50 5.81 -1.90 -3.34
CA ALA A 50 6.87 -2.79 -3.80
C ALA A 50 6.37 -4.22 -3.91
N GLY A 51 7.13 -5.08 -4.58
CA GLY A 51 6.87 -6.50 -4.67
C GLY A 51 7.94 -7.33 -3.95
N ILE A 52 7.56 -8.54 -3.54
CA ILE A 52 8.51 -9.53 -3.04
C ILE A 52 9.47 -9.93 -4.16
N GLY A 53 8.92 -10.24 -5.34
CA GLY A 53 9.69 -10.63 -6.52
C GLY A 53 10.08 -9.45 -7.42
N ASN A 54 10.92 -9.74 -8.38
CA ASN A 54 11.46 -8.75 -9.33
C ASN A 54 10.98 -8.97 -10.78
N TRP A 55 10.01 -9.87 -11.00
CA TRP A 55 9.58 -10.28 -12.35
C TRP A 55 9.01 -9.13 -13.18
N HIS A 56 8.43 -8.14 -12.53
CA HIS A 56 7.70 -7.05 -13.17
C HIS A 56 8.37 -5.69 -12.99
N VAL A 57 9.61 -5.64 -12.52
CA VAL A 57 10.32 -4.37 -12.25
C VAL A 57 10.27 -3.46 -13.49
N GLY A 58 9.80 -2.24 -13.28
CA GLY A 58 9.60 -1.24 -14.33
C GLY A 58 8.24 -1.27 -15.04
N ASP A 59 7.44 -2.32 -14.82
CA ASP A 59 6.12 -2.43 -15.44
C ASP A 59 5.09 -1.52 -14.77
N LEU A 60 4.10 -1.12 -15.56
CA LEU A 60 2.86 -0.54 -15.03
C LEU A 60 2.04 -1.62 -14.31
N PRO A 61 1.09 -1.23 -13.45
CA PRO A 61 0.14 -2.17 -12.89
C PRO A 61 -0.57 -2.98 -13.99
N ASP A 62 -1.02 -4.18 -13.65
CA ASP A 62 -1.78 -5.05 -14.54
C ASP A 62 -2.90 -4.27 -15.25
N ALA A 63 -3.03 -4.44 -16.56
CA ALA A 63 -4.00 -3.68 -17.37
C ALA A 63 -5.44 -3.85 -16.88
N ARG A 64 -5.79 -5.05 -16.37
CA ARG A 64 -7.12 -5.32 -15.80
C ARG A 64 -7.32 -4.54 -14.50
N MET A 65 -6.31 -4.49 -13.64
CA MET A 65 -6.37 -3.70 -12.41
C MET A 65 -6.49 -2.21 -12.72
N ARG A 66 -5.75 -1.72 -13.70
CA ARG A 66 -5.87 -0.31 -14.15
C ARG A 66 -7.26 0.00 -14.68
N MET A 67 -7.85 -0.91 -15.46
CA MET A 67 -9.20 -0.75 -16.01
C MET A 67 -10.25 -0.71 -14.90
N HIS A 68 -10.23 -1.67 -13.98
CA HIS A 68 -11.17 -1.72 -12.85
C HIS A 68 -11.01 -0.49 -11.94
N GLY A 69 -9.79 -0.07 -11.68
CA GLY A 69 -9.52 1.13 -10.90
C GLY A 69 -10.02 2.40 -11.58
N SER A 70 -9.81 2.53 -12.89
CA SER A 70 -10.27 3.67 -13.69
C SER A 70 -11.79 3.84 -13.64
N ARG A 71 -12.54 2.74 -13.63
CA ARG A 71 -14.00 2.75 -13.49
C ARG A 71 -14.47 3.33 -12.15
N ARG A 72 -13.60 3.28 -11.12
CA ARG A 72 -13.86 3.87 -9.79
C ARG A 72 -13.20 5.23 -9.61
N GLY A 73 -12.57 5.79 -10.66
CA GLY A 73 -11.92 7.10 -10.61
C GLY A 73 -10.48 7.08 -10.13
N TYR A 74 -9.83 5.93 -10.07
CA TYR A 74 -8.41 5.82 -9.71
C TYR A 74 -7.51 5.81 -10.95
N ASP A 75 -6.32 6.38 -10.83
CA ASP A 75 -5.25 6.30 -11.80
C ASP A 75 -4.08 5.52 -11.19
N PHE A 76 -3.98 4.25 -11.53
CA PHE A 76 -2.89 3.38 -11.07
C PHE A 76 -1.73 3.46 -12.07
N CYS A 77 -0.75 4.30 -11.79
CA CYS A 77 0.34 4.63 -12.72
C CYS A 77 1.74 4.40 -12.15
N SER A 78 1.86 3.78 -10.98
CA SER A 78 3.16 3.47 -10.39
C SER A 78 3.92 2.41 -11.20
N ARG A 79 5.27 2.41 -11.08
CA ARG A 79 6.11 1.40 -11.71
C ARG A 79 6.54 0.37 -10.67
N ALA A 80 6.46 -0.90 -11.04
CA ALA A 80 6.84 -1.99 -10.15
C ALA A 80 8.31 -1.90 -9.75
N ARG A 81 8.58 -2.18 -8.47
CA ARG A 81 9.93 -2.33 -7.92
C ARG A 81 9.95 -3.46 -6.90
N GLN A 82 11.13 -3.97 -6.61
CA GLN A 82 11.32 -4.98 -5.57
C GLN A 82 11.59 -4.34 -4.22
N ILE A 83 11.05 -4.93 -3.15
CA ILE A 83 11.34 -4.53 -1.77
C ILE A 83 12.82 -4.75 -1.44
N ARG A 84 13.37 -3.89 -0.61
CA ARG A 84 14.77 -3.92 -0.13
C ARG A 84 14.80 -3.81 1.38
N ARG A 85 15.88 -4.30 2.00
CA ARG A 85 16.09 -4.12 3.44
C ARG A 85 16.12 -2.65 3.87
N SER A 86 16.64 -1.77 3.03
CA SER A 86 16.63 -0.33 3.28
C SER A 86 15.22 0.27 3.37
N ASP A 87 14.18 -0.41 2.89
CA ASP A 87 12.80 0.03 3.07
C ASP A 87 12.39 0.07 4.55
N PHE A 88 12.96 -0.79 5.39
CA PHE A 88 12.74 -0.74 6.84
C PHE A 88 13.26 0.54 7.51
N ASP A 89 14.29 1.14 6.94
CA ASP A 89 14.84 2.42 7.44
C ASP A 89 13.97 3.60 7.00
N ARG A 90 13.30 3.48 5.87
CA ARG A 90 12.57 4.57 5.21
C ARG A 90 11.10 4.63 5.60
N PHE A 91 10.47 3.48 5.81
CA PHE A 91 9.03 3.41 6.05
C PHE A 91 8.71 3.14 7.52
N ASP A 92 7.69 3.81 8.03
CA ASP A 92 7.18 3.61 9.39
C ASP A 92 6.26 2.41 9.48
N LEU A 93 5.55 2.10 8.39
CA LEU A 93 4.57 1.03 8.33
C LEU A 93 4.71 0.31 6.98
N ILE A 94 4.75 -1.01 7.03
CA ILE A 94 4.81 -1.88 5.84
C ILE A 94 3.60 -2.80 5.88
N ILE A 95 2.69 -2.62 4.92
CA ILE A 95 1.41 -3.34 4.88
C ILE A 95 1.44 -4.37 3.76
N VAL A 96 1.22 -5.63 4.12
CA VAL A 96 1.23 -6.79 3.23
C VAL A 96 -0.18 -7.35 3.03
N MET A 97 -0.38 -8.14 1.99
CA MET A 97 -1.72 -8.54 1.53
C MET A 97 -2.16 -9.92 2.00
N ASP A 98 -1.22 -10.81 2.30
CA ASP A 98 -1.49 -12.18 2.75
C ASP A 98 -0.37 -12.70 3.65
N SER A 99 -0.56 -13.91 4.19
CA SER A 99 0.41 -14.51 5.10
C SER A 99 1.74 -14.84 4.43
N ASP A 100 1.75 -15.19 3.16
CA ASP A 100 2.98 -15.48 2.42
C ASP A 100 3.80 -14.19 2.26
N ASN A 101 3.17 -13.08 1.89
CA ASN A 101 3.83 -11.77 1.86
C ASN A 101 4.38 -11.40 3.25
N TYR A 102 3.61 -11.65 4.30
CA TYR A 102 4.02 -11.37 5.67
C TYR A 102 5.31 -12.10 6.03
N GLU A 103 5.37 -13.41 5.79
CA GLU A 103 6.53 -14.23 6.08
C GLU A 103 7.75 -13.77 5.28
N ASP A 104 7.56 -13.50 3.99
CA ASP A 104 8.65 -13.07 3.10
C ASP A 104 9.22 -11.71 3.52
N VAL A 105 8.37 -10.75 3.85
CA VAL A 105 8.83 -9.42 4.31
C VAL A 105 9.50 -9.51 5.68
N CYS A 106 8.93 -10.28 6.61
CA CYS A 106 9.54 -10.47 7.93
C CYS A 106 10.91 -11.13 7.84
N SER A 107 11.15 -11.99 6.85
CA SER A 107 12.47 -12.61 6.63
C SER A 107 13.55 -11.61 6.22
N LEU A 108 13.17 -10.45 5.69
CA LEU A 108 14.09 -9.36 5.37
C LEU A 108 14.40 -8.46 6.57
N ALA A 109 13.59 -8.50 7.62
CA ALA A 109 13.77 -7.70 8.82
C ALA A 109 15.05 -8.13 9.57
N ARG A 110 15.78 -7.15 10.08
CA ARG A 110 17.06 -7.34 10.77
C ARG A 110 16.89 -7.51 12.29
N ASN A 111 15.73 -7.12 12.81
CA ASN A 111 15.42 -7.14 14.25
C ASN A 111 13.91 -7.10 14.50
N GLU A 112 13.52 -7.18 15.77
CA GLU A 112 12.12 -7.19 16.19
C GLU A 112 11.41 -5.85 15.94
N ASP A 113 12.12 -4.73 16.05
CA ASP A 113 11.54 -3.40 15.78
C ASP A 113 11.14 -3.26 14.32
N GLU A 114 11.93 -3.79 13.40
CA GLU A 114 11.60 -3.82 11.98
C GLU A 114 10.42 -4.78 11.70
N MET A 115 10.41 -5.96 12.32
CA MET A 115 9.29 -6.89 12.20
C MET A 115 7.98 -6.26 12.68
N ALA A 116 8.01 -5.45 13.72
CA ALA A 116 6.85 -4.76 14.26
C ALA A 116 6.22 -3.74 13.28
N LYS A 117 6.97 -3.29 12.28
CA LYS A 117 6.45 -2.40 11.21
C LYS A 117 5.56 -3.14 10.21
N VAL A 118 5.67 -4.46 10.12
CA VAL A 118 4.95 -5.27 9.15
C VAL A 118 3.56 -5.61 9.66
N ARG A 119 2.53 -5.22 8.91
CA ARG A 119 1.12 -5.45 9.24
C ARG A 119 0.38 -6.03 8.06
N LEU A 120 -0.64 -6.81 8.33
CA LEU A 120 -1.55 -7.32 7.29
C LEU A 120 -2.61 -6.28 6.95
N MET A 121 -2.91 -6.12 5.67
CA MET A 121 -4.01 -5.24 5.23
C MET A 121 -5.34 -5.62 5.88
N THR A 122 -5.55 -6.90 6.12
CA THR A 122 -6.77 -7.42 6.75
C THR A 122 -6.96 -6.96 8.21
N GLU A 123 -5.91 -6.51 8.89
CA GLU A 123 -6.03 -5.93 10.24
C GLU A 123 -6.84 -4.62 10.25
N TYR A 124 -6.96 -3.96 9.11
CA TYR A 124 -7.65 -2.68 8.96
C TYR A 124 -9.07 -2.82 8.39
N LEU A 125 -9.52 -4.04 8.09
CA LEU A 125 -10.85 -4.26 7.55
C LEU A 125 -11.93 -3.96 8.61
N SER A 126 -12.95 -3.24 8.21
CA SER A 126 -14.09 -2.87 9.04
C SER A 126 -15.36 -3.60 8.58
N ARG A 127 -15.73 -3.46 7.31
CA ARG A 127 -16.92 -4.08 6.70
C ARG A 127 -16.72 -5.57 6.42
N TYR A 128 -15.48 -5.97 6.10
CA TYR A 128 -15.10 -7.33 5.73
C TYR A 128 -14.29 -8.03 6.82
N LYS A 129 -14.61 -7.78 8.09
CA LYS A 129 -13.97 -8.44 9.23
C LYS A 129 -14.05 -9.96 9.08
N GLY A 130 -12.98 -10.64 9.49
CA GLY A 130 -12.88 -12.09 9.39
C GLY A 130 -12.19 -12.61 8.14
N ARG A 131 -11.98 -11.78 7.13
CA ARG A 131 -11.13 -12.15 6.00
C ARG A 131 -9.66 -12.23 6.44
N ARG A 132 -8.98 -13.28 5.98
CA ARG A 132 -7.58 -13.54 6.36
C ARG A 132 -6.57 -13.03 5.34
N SER A 133 -7.03 -12.68 4.15
CA SER A 133 -6.16 -12.19 3.09
C SER A 133 -6.89 -11.24 2.14
N VAL A 134 -6.13 -10.39 1.48
CA VAL A 134 -6.53 -9.76 0.23
C VAL A 134 -6.04 -10.70 -0.88
N PRO A 135 -6.93 -11.42 -1.57
CA PRO A 135 -6.53 -12.48 -2.50
C PRO A 135 -5.82 -11.93 -3.73
N ASP A 136 -4.94 -12.74 -4.31
CA ASP A 136 -4.27 -12.39 -5.57
C ASP A 136 -5.23 -12.58 -6.74
N PRO A 137 -5.60 -11.52 -7.48
CA PRO A 137 -6.57 -11.63 -8.57
C PRO A 137 -5.95 -12.06 -9.90
N TYR A 138 -4.64 -12.25 -9.97
CA TYR A 138 -3.90 -12.41 -11.23
C TYR A 138 -4.46 -13.54 -12.12
N TYR A 139 -4.84 -14.66 -11.52
CA TYR A 139 -5.39 -15.83 -12.22
C TYR A 139 -6.93 -15.88 -12.20
N GLY A 140 -7.57 -14.86 -11.65
CA GLY A 140 -9.02 -14.77 -11.53
C GLY A 140 -9.66 -13.90 -12.63
N GLY A 141 -10.99 -13.84 -12.61
CA GLY A 141 -11.78 -13.00 -13.49
C GLY A 141 -12.05 -11.61 -12.88
N ASP A 142 -12.96 -10.87 -13.54
CA ASP A 142 -13.33 -9.50 -13.15
C ASP A 142 -13.76 -9.38 -11.68
N ALA A 143 -14.54 -10.35 -11.19
CA ALA A 143 -14.99 -10.37 -9.79
C ALA A 143 -13.84 -10.37 -8.79
N GLY A 144 -12.70 -11.00 -9.13
CA GLY A 144 -11.52 -11.00 -8.27
C GLY A 144 -10.88 -9.62 -8.15
N PHE A 145 -10.79 -8.86 -9.23
CA PHE A 145 -10.29 -7.49 -9.22
C PHE A 145 -11.22 -6.57 -8.44
N GLU A 146 -12.52 -6.69 -8.63
CA GLU A 146 -13.52 -5.90 -7.89
C GLU A 146 -13.47 -6.20 -6.38
N LEU A 147 -13.33 -7.46 -5.99
CA LEU A 147 -13.18 -7.84 -4.59
C LEU A 147 -11.93 -7.21 -3.96
N VAL A 148 -10.78 -7.24 -4.66
CA VAL A 148 -9.56 -6.61 -4.16
C VAL A 148 -9.78 -5.12 -3.93
N LEU A 149 -10.40 -4.42 -4.86
CA LEU A 149 -10.70 -2.99 -4.72
C LEU A 149 -11.64 -2.73 -3.53
N ASP A 150 -12.67 -3.55 -3.35
CA ASP A 150 -13.58 -3.43 -2.21
C ASP A 150 -12.85 -3.58 -0.87
N LEU A 151 -11.97 -4.58 -0.76
CA LEU A 151 -11.20 -4.83 0.45
C LEU A 151 -10.20 -3.70 0.73
N LEU A 152 -9.51 -3.23 -0.30
CA LEU A 152 -8.55 -2.14 -0.16
C LEU A 152 -9.23 -0.82 0.23
N GLU A 153 -10.35 -0.50 -0.37
CA GLU A 153 -11.11 0.70 0.01
C GLU A 153 -11.57 0.64 1.46
N ASP A 154 -12.06 -0.50 1.90
CA ASP A 154 -12.48 -0.72 3.29
C ASP A 154 -11.31 -0.51 4.26
N GLY A 155 -10.21 -1.21 4.03
CA GLY A 155 -9.05 -1.14 4.93
C GLY A 155 -8.36 0.22 4.92
N ILE A 156 -8.25 0.86 3.77
CA ILE A 156 -7.62 2.19 3.65
C ILE A 156 -8.46 3.27 4.33
N THR A 157 -9.78 3.19 4.23
CA THR A 157 -10.67 4.10 4.95
C THR A 157 -10.42 4.04 6.47
N GLU A 158 -10.31 2.84 7.02
CA GLU A 158 -10.02 2.63 8.44
C GLU A 158 -8.60 3.09 8.80
N LEU A 159 -7.63 2.80 7.95
CA LEU A 159 -6.24 3.22 8.16
C LEU A 159 -6.12 4.74 8.26
N ILE A 160 -6.78 5.47 7.37
CA ILE A 160 -6.80 6.94 7.40
C ILE A 160 -7.48 7.44 8.67
N ARG A 161 -8.57 6.82 9.09
CA ARG A 161 -9.26 7.16 10.35
C ARG A 161 -8.32 7.02 11.55
N LEU A 162 -7.58 5.91 11.62
CA LEU A 162 -6.62 5.66 12.69
C LEU A 162 -5.45 6.65 12.67
N LEU A 163 -4.94 6.98 11.50
CA LEU A 163 -3.89 7.98 11.35
C LEU A 163 -4.34 9.35 11.85
N ASN A 164 -5.58 9.75 11.58
CA ASN A 164 -6.15 11.00 12.06
C ASN A 164 -6.32 11.02 13.59
N ILE A 165 -6.73 9.91 14.20
CA ILE A 165 -6.93 9.79 15.65
C ILE A 165 -5.58 9.82 16.37
N ASP A 166 -4.63 9.00 15.95
CA ASP A 166 -3.33 8.85 16.59
C ASP A 166 -2.40 10.03 16.32
N LYS A 167 -2.72 10.86 15.32
CA LYS A 167 -1.94 12.03 14.89
C LYS A 167 -0.44 11.71 14.85
N LYS A 168 -0.08 10.67 14.08
CA LYS A 168 1.31 10.21 13.94
C LYS A 168 2.27 11.31 13.47
N TRP A 169 1.72 12.40 12.95
CA TRP A 169 2.43 13.58 12.47
C TRP A 169 2.35 14.78 13.43
N ALA A 170 1.76 14.61 14.55
CA ALA A 170 1.67 15.68 15.57
C ALA A 170 2.88 15.68 16.50
#